data_aa6257078749ac7a91f6c12d05c96967
#
_entry.id   aa6257078749ac7a91f6c12d05c96967
#
_cell.length_a   1.000
_cell.length_b   1.000
_cell.length_c   1.000
_cell.angle_alpha   90.00
_cell.angle_beta   90.00
_cell.angle_gamma   90.00
#
_symmetry.space_group_name_H-M   'P 1'
#
loop_
_entity.id
_entity.type
_entity.pdbx_description
1 polymer ?
#
loop_
_entity_poly.entity_id
_entity_poly.type
_entity_poly.pdbx_seq_one_letter_code
_entity_poly.pdbx_strand_id
1 'polypeptide(L)'
;MELMARYPDNYFDLAIVDPPYGIDVNMNAGRKKDTKSKKRTIKKWDNEIPNTEYFKELFRVSQNQIICGANYMTEFLPISMGWIFWDKCVAEGCSFSDGELIWTSFNQSLKKAIIPYSGFIGMEGEKFHPTTKPIKLYKWLLDKYAKQSDKILDTHLGSGSIAIACHDYGFDLTACELDKEYFDKAMQRINNHTAQYRLF
;
A
#
# COMPACT_ATOMS: atom_id res chain seq x y z
N MET A 1 -9.50 -2.90 -12.54
CA MET A 1 -9.85 -3.73 -13.72
C MET A 1 -9.41 -3.06 -15.02
N GLU A 2 -9.92 -1.88 -15.37
CA GLU A 2 -9.60 -1.22 -16.65
C GLU A 2 -8.10 -0.98 -16.90
N LEU A 3 -7.32 -0.63 -15.86
CA LEU A 3 -5.87 -0.49 -15.99
C LEU A 3 -5.23 -1.80 -16.42
N MET A 4 -5.49 -2.88 -15.69
CA MET A 4 -4.87 -4.19 -15.93
C MET A 4 -5.24 -4.77 -17.30
N ALA A 5 -6.47 -4.53 -17.78
CA ALA A 5 -6.92 -5.00 -19.10
C ALA A 5 -6.12 -4.41 -20.29
N ARG A 6 -5.33 -3.34 -20.07
CA ARG A 6 -4.50 -2.71 -21.10
C ARG A 6 -3.15 -3.42 -21.30
N TYR A 7 -2.79 -4.34 -20.43
CA TYR A 7 -1.49 -4.97 -20.41
C TYR A 7 -1.56 -6.46 -20.73
N PRO A 8 -0.58 -7.01 -21.45
CA PRO A 8 -0.49 -8.44 -21.72
C PRO A 8 -0.13 -9.21 -20.44
N ASP A 9 -0.21 -10.53 -20.53
CA ASP A 9 0.19 -11.43 -19.46
C ASP A 9 1.65 -11.22 -19.06
N ASN A 10 1.93 -11.24 -17.75
CA ASN A 10 3.27 -11.11 -17.17
C ASN A 10 4.03 -9.82 -17.60
N TYR A 11 3.31 -8.74 -17.90
CA TYR A 11 3.94 -7.48 -18.32
C TYR A 11 4.73 -6.81 -17.19
N PHE A 12 4.20 -6.88 -15.96
CA PHE A 12 4.86 -6.34 -14.77
C PHE A 12 5.71 -7.42 -14.11
N ASP A 13 6.90 -7.06 -13.67
CA ASP A 13 7.78 -7.99 -12.96
C ASP A 13 7.31 -8.19 -11.52
N LEU A 14 6.78 -7.13 -10.91
CA LEU A 14 6.28 -7.14 -9.54
C LEU A 14 5.05 -6.23 -9.36
N ALA A 15 3.97 -6.79 -8.84
CA ALA A 15 2.86 -6.01 -8.32
C ALA A 15 2.99 -5.86 -6.79
N ILE A 16 2.90 -4.62 -6.27
CA ILE A 16 2.83 -4.32 -4.83
C ILE A 16 1.53 -3.56 -4.62
N VAL A 17 0.53 -4.21 -4.04
CA VAL A 17 -0.82 -3.66 -3.95
C VAL A 17 -1.35 -3.61 -2.52
N ASP A 18 -2.15 -2.60 -2.23
CA ASP A 18 -2.83 -2.39 -0.94
C ASP A 18 -4.34 -2.19 -1.16
N PRO A 19 -5.06 -3.27 -1.55
CA PRO A 19 -6.49 -3.17 -1.84
C PRO A 19 -7.32 -2.93 -0.56
N PRO A 20 -8.59 -2.47 -0.67
CA PRO A 20 -9.46 -2.32 0.48
C PRO A 20 -9.70 -3.65 1.20
N TYR A 21 -9.82 -3.60 2.53
CA TYR A 21 -9.93 -4.78 3.39
C TYR A 21 -11.37 -5.16 3.74
N GLY A 22 -12.35 -4.35 3.36
CA GLY A 22 -13.76 -4.58 3.68
C GLY A 22 -14.10 -4.40 5.17
N ILE A 23 -13.32 -3.62 5.90
CA ILE A 23 -13.47 -3.44 7.36
C ILE A 23 -14.10 -2.10 7.76
N ASP A 24 -14.59 -1.32 6.78
CA ASP A 24 -15.25 -0.02 6.98
C ASP A 24 -14.47 0.92 7.92
N VAL A 25 -13.22 1.19 7.59
CA VAL A 25 -12.29 1.96 8.43
C VAL A 25 -12.89 3.30 8.85
N ASN A 26 -13.17 3.45 10.14
CA ASN A 26 -13.68 4.69 10.70
C ASN A 26 -12.56 5.74 10.83
N MET A 27 -12.51 6.68 9.90
CA MET A 27 -11.52 7.77 9.85
C MET A 27 -11.56 8.71 11.05
N ASN A 28 -12.59 8.64 11.86
CA ASN A 28 -12.78 9.48 13.04
C ASN A 28 -12.56 8.71 14.37
N ALA A 29 -12.20 7.43 14.30
CA ALA A 29 -11.88 6.64 15.48
C ALA A 29 -10.73 7.27 16.28
N GLY A 30 -10.87 7.33 17.60
CA GLY A 30 -9.87 7.91 18.51
C GLY A 30 -9.86 9.44 18.60
N ARG A 31 -10.71 10.17 17.86
CA ARG A 31 -10.82 11.64 18.00
C ARG A 31 -11.67 12.02 19.20
N LYS A 32 -11.12 12.88 20.08
CA LYS A 32 -11.92 13.50 21.15
C LYS A 32 -13.00 14.39 20.53
N LYS A 33 -14.23 14.37 21.12
CA LYS A 33 -15.41 15.11 20.62
C LYS A 33 -15.19 16.64 20.49
N ASP A 34 -14.21 17.21 21.17
CA ASP A 34 -14.00 18.68 21.29
C ASP A 34 -12.86 19.23 20.44
N THR A 35 -12.28 18.45 19.54
CA THR A 35 -11.24 18.99 18.66
C THR A 35 -11.86 19.75 17.50
N LYS A 36 -11.52 21.05 17.36
CA LYS A 36 -11.91 21.96 16.24
C LYS A 36 -11.35 21.51 14.87
N SER A 37 -10.75 20.33 14.77
CA SER A 37 -10.25 19.78 13.53
C SER A 37 -11.42 19.38 12.61
N LYS A 38 -11.39 19.83 11.34
CA LYS A 38 -12.39 19.48 10.32
C LYS A 38 -12.66 17.98 10.33
N LYS A 39 -13.93 17.57 10.51
CA LYS A 39 -14.34 16.16 10.32
C LYS A 39 -13.98 15.78 8.89
N ARG A 40 -13.27 14.67 8.72
CA ARG A 40 -13.01 14.10 7.40
C ARG A 40 -14.31 13.52 6.85
N THR A 41 -14.57 13.73 5.58
CA THR A 41 -15.71 13.09 4.90
C THR A 41 -15.51 11.58 4.96
N ILE A 42 -16.52 10.86 5.46
CA ILE A 42 -16.49 9.39 5.48
C ILE A 42 -16.73 8.93 4.04
N LYS A 43 -15.72 8.36 3.42
CA LYS A 43 -15.82 7.75 2.09
C LYS A 43 -15.97 6.25 2.28
N LYS A 44 -16.91 5.63 1.57
CA LYS A 44 -17.22 4.19 1.66
C LYS A 44 -16.40 3.35 0.68
N TRP A 45 -15.11 3.59 0.55
CA TRP A 45 -14.25 2.85 -0.39
C TRP A 45 -13.74 1.52 0.19
N ASP A 46 -13.78 1.34 1.52
CA ASP A 46 -13.29 0.15 2.23
C ASP A 46 -14.43 -0.77 2.70
N ASN A 47 -15.58 -0.73 2.00
CA ASN A 47 -16.73 -1.55 2.39
C ASN A 47 -16.66 -2.99 1.90
N GLU A 48 -15.89 -3.25 0.85
CA GLU A 48 -15.80 -4.55 0.20
C GLU A 48 -14.36 -4.84 -0.22
N ILE A 49 -13.97 -6.10 -0.07
CA ILE A 49 -12.71 -6.59 -0.65
C ILE A 49 -12.88 -6.74 -2.17
N PRO A 50 -11.80 -6.66 -2.96
CA PRO A 50 -11.87 -6.93 -4.39
C PRO A 50 -12.41 -8.32 -4.68
N ASN A 51 -13.09 -8.46 -5.79
CA ASN A 51 -13.67 -9.74 -6.20
C ASN A 51 -12.63 -10.68 -6.84
N THR A 52 -13.03 -11.93 -7.09
CA THR A 52 -12.19 -12.97 -7.71
C THR A 52 -11.56 -12.52 -9.04
N GLU A 53 -12.30 -11.75 -9.85
CA GLU A 53 -11.80 -11.31 -11.16
C GLU A 53 -10.63 -10.33 -11.03
N TYR A 54 -10.62 -9.50 -9.98
CA TYR A 54 -9.50 -8.63 -9.69
C TYR A 54 -8.21 -9.44 -9.44
N PHE A 55 -8.28 -10.48 -8.61
CA PHE A 55 -7.11 -11.30 -8.30
C PHE A 55 -6.64 -12.09 -9.51
N LYS A 56 -7.56 -12.63 -10.33
CA LYS A 56 -7.21 -13.28 -11.60
C LYS A 56 -6.43 -12.34 -12.52
N GLU A 57 -6.91 -11.12 -12.70
CA GLU A 57 -6.23 -10.13 -13.53
C GLU A 57 -4.89 -9.68 -12.93
N LEU A 58 -4.81 -9.50 -11.61
CA LEU A 58 -3.55 -9.17 -10.94
C LEU A 58 -2.48 -10.24 -11.20
N PHE A 59 -2.85 -11.53 -11.03
CA PHE A 59 -1.96 -12.66 -11.30
C PHE A 59 -1.65 -12.83 -12.79
N ARG A 60 -2.56 -12.46 -13.69
CA ARG A 60 -2.34 -12.52 -15.12
C ARG A 60 -1.29 -11.51 -15.57
N VAL A 61 -1.39 -10.25 -15.14
CA VAL A 61 -0.55 -9.16 -15.66
C VAL A 61 0.81 -9.05 -14.98
N SER A 62 1.02 -9.72 -13.83
CA SER A 62 2.27 -9.60 -13.06
C SER A 62 2.90 -10.97 -12.78
N GLN A 63 4.23 -11.02 -12.86
CA GLN A 63 5.00 -12.24 -12.61
C GLN A 63 5.05 -12.59 -11.12
N ASN A 64 5.23 -11.57 -10.28
CA ASN A 64 5.26 -11.71 -8.82
C ASN A 64 4.32 -10.70 -8.16
N GLN A 65 3.81 -11.05 -6.98
CA GLN A 65 2.85 -10.22 -6.26
C GLN A 65 3.22 -10.10 -4.78
N ILE A 66 2.96 -8.91 -4.23
CA ILE A 66 2.99 -8.59 -2.80
C ILE A 66 1.66 -7.90 -2.49
N ILE A 67 0.87 -8.47 -1.59
CA ILE A 67 -0.48 -8.01 -1.28
C ILE A 67 -0.58 -7.69 0.20
N CYS A 68 -0.80 -6.41 0.52
CA CYS A 68 -0.98 -5.94 1.89
C CYS A 68 -2.36 -6.33 2.44
N GLY A 69 -2.47 -6.53 3.76
CA GLY A 69 -3.74 -6.90 4.41
C GLY A 69 -4.30 -8.24 3.94
N ALA A 70 -3.45 -9.11 3.45
CA ALA A 70 -3.84 -10.36 2.79
C ALA A 70 -4.61 -11.34 3.68
N ASN A 71 -4.55 -11.18 5.00
CA ASN A 71 -5.34 -11.96 5.94
C ASN A 71 -6.86 -11.74 5.81
N TYR A 72 -7.28 -10.65 5.16
CA TYR A 72 -8.70 -10.38 4.85
C TYR A 72 -9.16 -11.00 3.52
N MET A 73 -8.22 -11.55 2.72
CA MET A 73 -8.44 -11.97 1.33
C MET A 73 -7.92 -13.39 1.04
N THR A 74 -7.69 -14.19 2.07
CA THR A 74 -7.05 -15.51 1.95
C THR A 74 -7.76 -16.49 1.00
N GLU A 75 -9.08 -16.34 0.81
CA GLU A 75 -9.85 -17.19 -0.11
C GLU A 75 -9.48 -16.99 -1.59
N PHE A 76 -8.88 -15.83 -1.93
CA PHE A 76 -8.47 -15.50 -3.30
C PHE A 76 -6.99 -15.79 -3.57
N LEU A 77 -6.22 -16.11 -2.52
CA LEU A 77 -4.77 -16.19 -2.61
C LEU A 77 -4.30 -17.64 -2.65
N PRO A 78 -3.36 -17.99 -3.54
CA PRO A 78 -2.71 -19.30 -3.50
C PRO A 78 -2.00 -19.54 -2.16
N ILE A 79 -1.86 -20.83 -1.80
CA ILE A 79 -1.03 -21.20 -0.64
C ILE A 79 0.39 -20.72 -0.89
N SER A 80 0.96 -20.00 0.06
CA SER A 80 2.34 -19.51 0.01
C SER A 80 3.01 -19.61 1.36
N MET A 81 4.30 -19.93 1.37
CA MET A 81 5.18 -19.78 2.54
C MET A 81 5.67 -18.33 2.69
N GLY A 82 5.58 -17.53 1.63
CA GLY A 82 6.12 -16.19 1.51
C GLY A 82 5.26 -15.13 2.16
N TRP A 83 5.11 -15.18 3.47
CA TRP A 83 4.44 -14.13 4.22
C TRP A 83 5.43 -13.13 4.83
N ILE A 84 4.95 -11.90 5.06
CA ILE A 84 5.67 -10.86 5.79
C ILE A 84 4.77 -10.40 6.93
N PHE A 85 5.30 -10.40 8.14
CA PHE A 85 4.70 -9.70 9.26
C PHE A 85 5.32 -8.30 9.37
N TRP A 86 4.55 -7.28 9.03
CA TRP A 86 4.96 -5.90 9.27
C TRP A 86 4.63 -5.53 10.71
N ASP A 87 5.66 -5.48 11.55
CA ASP A 87 5.60 -5.02 12.93
C ASP A 87 5.62 -3.49 12.96
N LYS A 88 4.52 -2.90 13.44
CA LYS A 88 4.35 -1.44 13.56
C LYS A 88 4.98 -0.86 14.82
N CYS A 89 5.53 -1.69 15.68
CA CYS A 89 6.11 -1.31 16.98
C CYS A 89 5.11 -0.51 17.85
N VAL A 90 3.87 -0.97 17.90
CA VAL A 90 2.82 -0.34 18.70
C VAL A 90 3.08 -0.59 20.17
N ALA A 91 2.93 0.42 21.02
CA ALA A 91 3.13 0.28 22.46
C ALA A 91 2.06 -0.62 23.06
N GLU A 92 2.43 -1.40 24.05
CA GLU A 92 1.52 -2.27 24.81
C GLU A 92 0.33 -1.48 25.39
N GLY A 93 -0.86 -2.04 25.31
CA GLY A 93 -2.11 -1.37 25.76
C GLY A 93 -2.68 -0.35 24.78
N CYS A 94 -2.09 -0.16 23.62
CA CYS A 94 -2.63 0.68 22.55
C CYS A 94 -3.74 -0.07 21.80
N SER A 95 -4.79 0.65 21.35
CA SER A 95 -5.89 0.06 20.58
C SER A 95 -5.59 -0.14 19.08
N PHE A 96 -4.40 0.23 18.62
CA PHE A 96 -3.98 0.00 17.25
C PHE A 96 -3.50 -1.44 17.05
N SER A 97 -3.63 -1.95 15.83
CA SER A 97 -3.07 -3.26 15.49
C SER A 97 -1.55 -3.26 15.60
N ASP A 98 -0.98 -4.28 16.22
CA ASP A 98 0.47 -4.45 16.41
C ASP A 98 1.21 -4.54 15.07
N GLY A 99 0.56 -5.06 14.04
CA GLY A 99 1.14 -5.21 12.72
C GLY A 99 0.12 -5.52 11.64
N GLU A 100 0.61 -5.79 10.47
CA GLU A 100 -0.16 -6.26 9.31
C GLU A 100 0.49 -7.47 8.66
N LEU A 101 -0.33 -8.36 8.11
CA LEU A 101 0.14 -9.49 7.31
C LEU A 101 0.15 -9.11 5.83
N ILE A 102 1.27 -9.41 5.18
CA ILE A 102 1.46 -9.18 3.76
C ILE A 102 1.77 -10.54 3.13
N TRP A 103 0.98 -10.92 2.13
CA TRP A 103 1.20 -12.13 1.36
C TRP A 103 2.14 -11.85 0.19
N THR A 104 2.99 -12.82 -0.16
CA THR A 104 3.81 -12.76 -1.36
C THR A 104 3.76 -14.04 -2.16
N SER A 105 3.89 -13.95 -3.48
CA SER A 105 4.03 -15.10 -4.37
C SER A 105 5.41 -15.76 -4.32
N PHE A 106 6.37 -15.14 -3.62
CA PHE A 106 7.75 -15.63 -3.55
C PHE A 106 7.87 -16.88 -2.69
N ASN A 107 8.58 -17.88 -3.20
CA ASN A 107 8.88 -19.10 -2.47
C ASN A 107 10.01 -18.86 -1.45
N GLN A 108 9.66 -18.37 -0.29
CA GLN A 108 10.59 -18.05 0.80
C GLN A 108 9.91 -18.22 2.17
N SER A 109 10.71 -18.35 3.23
CA SER A 109 10.18 -18.36 4.59
C SER A 109 9.63 -17.01 5.02
N LEU A 110 8.71 -17.03 6.00
CA LEU A 110 8.16 -15.85 6.66
C LEU A 110 9.26 -14.82 6.99
N LYS A 111 9.01 -13.57 6.69
CA LYS A 111 9.87 -12.43 7.02
C LYS A 111 9.19 -11.49 8.01
N LYS A 112 9.98 -10.75 8.76
CA LYS A 112 9.53 -9.68 9.63
C LYS A 112 10.10 -8.35 9.16
N ALA A 113 9.22 -7.37 8.91
CA ALA A 113 9.59 -5.98 8.66
C ALA A 113 9.31 -5.17 9.92
N ILE A 114 10.34 -4.58 10.54
CA ILE A 114 10.21 -3.76 11.75
C ILE A 114 10.23 -2.30 11.31
N ILE A 115 9.04 -1.69 11.18
CA ILE A 115 8.90 -0.31 10.70
C ILE A 115 7.84 0.39 11.57
N PRO A 116 8.26 1.20 12.54
CA PRO A 116 7.36 1.89 13.44
C PRO A 116 6.33 2.75 12.69
N TYR A 117 5.04 2.52 12.96
CA TYR A 117 3.96 3.28 12.36
C TYR A 117 2.69 3.21 13.21
N SER A 118 2.50 4.17 14.12
CA SER A 118 1.28 4.26 14.92
C SER A 118 0.95 5.71 15.27
N GLY A 119 -0.29 6.13 15.01
CA GLY A 119 -0.70 7.51 15.28
C GLY A 119 0.15 8.53 14.55
N PHE A 120 0.99 9.27 15.31
CA PHE A 120 1.96 10.25 14.78
C PHE A 120 3.35 9.65 14.55
N ILE A 121 3.63 8.46 15.08
CA ILE A 121 4.93 7.81 14.93
C ILE A 121 5.05 7.27 13.50
N GLY A 122 6.14 7.59 12.83
CA GLY A 122 6.41 7.14 11.46
C GLY A 122 5.62 7.89 10.38
N MET A 123 4.86 8.94 10.75
CA MET A 123 4.19 9.79 9.76
C MET A 123 5.20 10.58 8.92
N GLU A 124 5.03 10.48 7.62
CA GLU A 124 5.83 11.19 6.62
C GLU A 124 4.95 12.26 5.93
N GLY A 125 4.90 13.45 6.51
CA GLY A 125 4.07 14.55 6.00
C GLY A 125 2.61 14.52 6.49
N GLU A 126 1.73 15.25 5.80
CA GLU A 126 0.31 15.34 6.15
C GLU A 126 -0.44 14.05 5.82
N LYS A 127 -1.19 13.52 6.81
CA LYS A 127 -2.03 12.33 6.62
C LYS A 127 -3.38 12.72 6.02
N PHE A 128 -3.53 12.62 4.72
CA PHE A 128 -4.79 12.85 4.01
C PHE A 128 -5.55 11.55 3.66
N HIS A 129 -4.85 10.43 3.55
CA HIS A 129 -5.45 9.12 3.31
C HIS A 129 -5.52 8.31 4.62
N PRO A 130 -6.64 7.61 4.91
CA PRO A 130 -6.85 6.96 6.22
C PRO A 130 -5.87 5.81 6.49
N THR A 131 -5.60 5.01 5.46
CA THR A 131 -4.75 3.82 5.54
C THR A 131 -3.37 4.04 4.90
N THR A 132 -2.87 5.30 4.96
CA THR A 132 -1.53 5.60 4.45
C THR A 132 -0.50 4.65 5.02
N LYS A 133 0.24 3.95 4.15
CA LYS A 133 1.42 3.18 4.52
C LYS A 133 2.68 4.05 4.43
N PRO A 134 3.69 3.81 5.28
CA PRO A 134 4.92 4.60 5.25
C PRO A 134 5.75 4.30 4.00
N ILE A 135 6.44 5.31 3.47
CA ILE A 135 7.38 5.16 2.34
C ILE A 135 8.46 4.11 2.68
N LYS A 136 8.89 4.07 3.96
CA LYS A 136 9.89 3.11 4.44
C LYS A 136 9.47 1.65 4.24
N LEU A 137 8.16 1.33 4.33
CA LEU A 137 7.66 -0.01 4.07
C LEU A 137 7.86 -0.38 2.59
N TYR A 138 7.45 0.50 1.68
CA TYR A 138 7.61 0.27 0.25
C TYR A 138 9.10 0.18 -0.15
N LYS A 139 9.95 1.04 0.39
CA LYS A 139 11.41 0.93 0.20
C LYS A 139 11.94 -0.41 0.66
N TRP A 140 11.52 -0.89 1.84
CA TRP A 140 11.92 -2.20 2.35
C TRP A 140 11.44 -3.34 1.44
N LEU A 141 10.21 -3.25 0.90
CA LEU A 141 9.68 -4.23 -0.03
C LEU A 141 10.47 -4.23 -1.35
N LEU A 142 10.75 -3.05 -1.91
CA LEU A 142 11.55 -2.92 -3.13
C LEU A 142 12.97 -3.46 -2.93
N ASP A 143 13.65 -3.12 -1.84
CA ASP A 143 14.99 -3.64 -1.52
C ASP A 143 15.06 -5.16 -1.44
N LYS A 144 13.99 -5.80 -0.98
CA LYS A 144 13.98 -7.25 -0.74
C LYS A 144 13.51 -8.06 -1.94
N TYR A 145 12.64 -7.50 -2.77
CA TYR A 145 11.89 -8.26 -3.76
C TYR A 145 12.00 -7.76 -5.19
N ALA A 146 12.30 -6.48 -5.39
CA ALA A 146 12.49 -5.91 -6.73
C ALA A 146 13.95 -6.04 -7.19
N LYS A 147 14.11 -6.22 -8.47
CA LYS A 147 15.42 -6.19 -9.16
C LYS A 147 15.53 -4.89 -9.95
N GLN A 148 16.76 -4.47 -10.22
CA GLN A 148 17.01 -3.31 -11.07
C GLN A 148 16.23 -3.44 -12.38
N SER A 149 15.56 -2.37 -12.79
CA SER A 149 14.73 -2.28 -14.00
C SER A 149 13.39 -3.03 -13.97
N ASP A 150 12.98 -3.63 -12.84
CA ASP A 150 11.65 -4.21 -12.72
C ASP A 150 10.57 -3.16 -12.94
N LYS A 151 9.53 -3.53 -13.69
CA LYS A 151 8.30 -2.75 -13.86
C LYS A 151 7.36 -3.06 -12.72
N ILE A 152 7.02 -2.05 -11.94
CA ILE A 152 6.19 -2.17 -10.74
C ILE A 152 4.74 -1.79 -11.08
N LEU A 153 3.78 -2.56 -10.56
CA LEU A 153 2.35 -2.26 -10.64
C LEU A 153 1.79 -1.97 -9.25
N ASP A 154 1.00 -0.90 -9.12
CA ASP A 154 0.10 -0.68 -7.98
C ASP A 154 -1.29 -0.27 -8.47
N THR A 155 -2.31 -1.02 -8.10
CA THR A 155 -3.70 -0.78 -8.49
C THR A 155 -4.50 0.06 -7.49
N HIS A 156 -3.89 0.44 -6.36
CA HIS A 156 -4.52 1.18 -5.27
C HIS A 156 -3.54 2.22 -4.69
N LEU A 157 -3.17 3.20 -5.50
CA LEU A 157 -2.11 4.19 -5.19
C LEU A 157 -2.28 4.90 -3.84
N GLY A 158 -3.54 5.17 -3.45
CA GLY A 158 -3.88 5.79 -2.17
C GLY A 158 -3.14 7.10 -1.93
N SER A 159 -2.22 7.09 -0.97
CA SER A 159 -1.44 8.29 -0.62
C SER A 159 -0.21 8.54 -1.50
N GLY A 160 0.10 7.66 -2.45
CA GLY A 160 1.29 7.77 -3.31
C GLY A 160 2.61 7.38 -2.65
N SER A 161 2.60 6.72 -1.51
CA SER A 161 3.84 6.34 -0.81
C SER A 161 4.72 5.41 -1.64
N ILE A 162 4.13 4.47 -2.38
CA ILE A 162 4.87 3.60 -3.30
C ILE A 162 5.49 4.38 -4.45
N ALA A 163 4.80 5.38 -4.99
CA ALA A 163 5.33 6.20 -6.08
C ALA A 163 6.58 6.97 -5.65
N ILE A 164 6.59 7.50 -4.42
CA ILE A 164 7.77 8.14 -3.85
C ILE A 164 8.91 7.13 -3.67
N ALA A 165 8.63 5.93 -3.16
CA ALA A 165 9.64 4.89 -2.99
C ALA A 165 10.24 4.44 -4.33
N CYS A 166 9.40 4.23 -5.35
CA CYS A 166 9.84 3.88 -6.70
C CYS A 166 10.68 5.00 -7.33
N HIS A 167 10.26 6.27 -7.20
CA HIS A 167 11.06 7.41 -7.68
C HIS A 167 12.45 7.45 -7.02
N ASP A 168 12.51 7.28 -5.69
CA ASP A 168 13.76 7.33 -4.94
C ASP A 168 14.75 6.24 -5.34
N TYR A 169 14.25 5.09 -5.80
CA TYR A 169 15.05 3.92 -6.18
C TYR A 169 15.18 3.75 -7.69
N GLY A 170 14.51 4.59 -8.49
CA GLY A 170 14.60 4.57 -9.96
C GLY A 170 13.83 3.43 -10.61
N PHE A 171 12.74 2.96 -9.99
CA PHE A 171 11.85 1.96 -10.59
C PHE A 171 10.78 2.60 -11.47
N ASP A 172 10.42 1.90 -12.54
CA ASP A 172 9.28 2.25 -13.41
C ASP A 172 7.98 1.77 -12.73
N LEU A 173 7.09 2.72 -12.39
CA LEU A 173 5.82 2.43 -11.71
C LEU A 173 4.63 2.77 -12.62
N THR A 174 3.76 1.80 -12.78
CA THR A 174 2.39 2.01 -13.28
C THR A 174 1.43 1.90 -12.11
N ALA A 175 0.65 2.96 -11.87
CA ALA A 175 -0.31 2.96 -10.75
C ALA A 175 -1.63 3.63 -11.12
N CYS A 176 -2.69 3.33 -10.36
CA CYS A 176 -3.97 4.03 -10.47
C CYS A 176 -4.61 4.29 -9.10
N GLU A 177 -5.42 5.33 -9.06
CA GLU A 177 -6.28 5.69 -7.94
C GLU A 177 -7.67 6.03 -8.49
N LEU A 178 -8.70 5.42 -7.93
CA LEU A 178 -10.07 5.59 -8.39
C LEU A 178 -10.69 6.89 -7.87
N ASP A 179 -10.38 7.25 -6.62
CA ASP A 179 -10.89 8.47 -6.00
C ASP A 179 -10.08 9.69 -6.46
N LYS A 180 -10.74 10.56 -7.21
CA LYS A 180 -10.10 11.75 -7.79
C LYS A 180 -9.46 12.67 -6.73
N GLU A 181 -10.08 12.83 -5.57
CA GLU A 181 -9.54 13.70 -4.51
C GLU A 181 -8.26 13.10 -3.90
N TYR A 182 -8.23 11.76 -3.71
CA TYR A 182 -7.03 11.09 -3.26
C TYR A 182 -5.94 11.12 -4.33
N PHE A 183 -6.32 10.92 -5.59
CA PHE A 183 -5.38 11.03 -6.71
C PHE A 183 -4.72 12.41 -6.77
N ASP A 184 -5.53 13.50 -6.74
CA ASP A 184 -4.99 14.87 -6.82
C ASP A 184 -4.02 15.17 -5.66
N LYS A 185 -4.37 14.74 -4.43
CA LYS A 185 -3.50 14.90 -3.25
C LYS A 185 -2.23 14.05 -3.32
N ALA A 186 -2.34 12.82 -3.82
CA ALA A 186 -1.19 11.95 -4.04
C ALA A 186 -0.24 12.56 -5.06
N MET A 187 -0.75 13.06 -6.19
CA MET A 187 0.05 13.72 -7.21
C MET A 187 0.73 14.98 -6.68
N GLN A 188 0.03 15.78 -5.87
CA GLN A 188 0.64 16.94 -5.21
C GLN A 188 1.81 16.52 -4.29
N ARG A 189 1.60 15.47 -3.49
CA ARG A 189 2.64 14.93 -2.60
C ARG A 189 3.85 14.41 -3.36
N ILE A 190 3.61 13.65 -4.44
CA ILE A 190 4.66 13.10 -5.30
C ILE A 190 5.43 14.23 -5.96
N ASN A 191 4.74 15.21 -6.57
CA ASN A 191 5.38 16.34 -7.22
C ASN A 191 6.23 17.18 -6.26
N ASN A 192 5.74 17.41 -5.03
CA ASN A 192 6.51 18.12 -4.00
C ASN A 192 7.78 17.34 -3.62
N HIS A 193 7.70 16.01 -3.53
CA HIS A 193 8.86 15.18 -3.22
C HIS A 193 9.89 15.17 -4.36
N THR A 194 9.42 14.96 -5.59
CA THR A 194 10.29 14.87 -6.78
C THR A 194 10.92 16.20 -7.19
N ALA A 195 10.26 17.34 -6.86
CA ALA A 195 10.79 18.68 -7.10
C ALA A 195 11.92 19.06 -6.12
N GLN A 196 12.10 18.31 -5.02
CA GLN A 196 13.21 18.55 -4.10
C GLN A 196 14.51 18.08 -4.75
N TYR A 197 15.36 19.01 -5.14
CA TYR A 197 16.71 18.70 -5.61
C TYR A 197 17.46 17.93 -4.53
N ARG A 198 17.96 16.72 -4.85
CA ARG A 198 18.95 16.05 -4.00
C ARG A 198 20.22 16.89 -4.12
N LEU A 199 20.66 17.46 -3.00
CA LEU A 199 21.88 18.27 -2.95
C LEU A 199 23.16 17.42 -3.01
N PHE A 200 23.03 16.09 -3.12
CA PHE A 200 24.18 15.16 -3.22
C PHE A 200 23.83 13.94 -4.06
#